data_6ee66527cdc9c00a001f233c174ce46f
#
_entry.id   6ee66527cdc9c00a001f233c174ce46f
#
_cell.length_a   1.000
_cell.length_b   1.000
_cell.length_c   1.000
_cell.angle_alpha   90.00
_cell.angle_beta   90.00
_cell.angle_gamma   90.00
#
_symmetry.space_group_name_H-M   'P 1'
#
loop_
_entity.id
_entity.type
_entity.pdbx_description
1 polymer ?
#
loop_
_entity_poly.entity_id
_entity_poly.type
_entity_poly.pdbx_seq_one_letter_code
_entity_poly.pdbx_strand_id
1 'polypeptide(L)'
;MTLNQLRTFLAVADHESVHGAARELVVTQAAVSASLAARQRALGLALVAPDGRGLRLTDAGREYAGYVRRIIGLLDEAGLAAAARADPERGELRIAAVTTAAEQVVPAILGGFRRRHPLTGVRLEAGNRDQVRSLLDRHQVDVVVGGRPEPGWEVAVHAVRPHELVVVAAPDLAVGAAREASRGDAAGLLAWLARQTWLLREPGSGTRASTAALLAELDIAPLALMVGSNGAIRESARVGLGVTLVSRDAVAAELAGGVLAEIPVPGTPLHRDWYLVARREPLPPPAARLTGHVLHTGAFRASNQEDAR
;
A
#
# COMPACT_ATOMS: atom_id res chain seq x y z
N MET A 1 -4.07 -14.17 -31.30
CA MET A 1 -3.54 -13.75 -29.99
C MET A 1 -3.67 -14.90 -29.03
N THR A 2 -2.58 -15.32 -28.38
CA THR A 2 -2.58 -16.38 -27.38
C THR A 2 -2.18 -15.85 -26.01
N LEU A 3 -2.57 -16.56 -24.96
CA LEU A 3 -2.21 -16.20 -23.57
C LEU A 3 -0.69 -16.15 -23.38
N ASN A 4 0.03 -17.10 -24.00
CA ASN A 4 1.49 -17.13 -23.95
C ASN A 4 2.12 -15.88 -24.57
N GLN A 5 1.57 -15.34 -25.66
CA GLN A 5 2.04 -14.10 -26.24
C GLN A 5 1.82 -12.90 -25.32
N LEU A 6 0.73 -12.87 -24.56
CA LEU A 6 0.46 -11.83 -23.57
C LEU A 6 1.45 -11.93 -22.40
N ARG A 7 1.67 -13.14 -21.87
CA ARG A 7 2.66 -13.37 -20.80
C ARG A 7 4.08 -13.03 -21.25
N THR A 8 4.44 -13.40 -22.48
CA THR A 8 5.75 -13.04 -23.05
C THR A 8 5.94 -11.53 -23.13
N PHE A 9 4.91 -10.79 -23.58
CA PHE A 9 4.97 -9.32 -23.62
C PHE A 9 5.11 -8.72 -22.20
N LEU A 10 4.35 -9.22 -21.21
CA LEU A 10 4.47 -8.75 -19.83
C LEU A 10 5.83 -9.01 -19.24
N ALA A 11 6.42 -10.19 -19.43
CA ALA A 11 7.76 -10.49 -18.97
C ALA A 11 8.80 -9.53 -19.58
N VAL A 12 8.68 -9.20 -20.89
CA VAL A 12 9.53 -8.18 -21.50
C VAL A 12 9.29 -6.80 -20.88
N ALA A 13 8.05 -6.44 -20.60
CA ALA A 13 7.66 -5.17 -19.99
C ALA A 13 8.19 -5.01 -18.55
N ASP A 14 8.21 -6.10 -17.79
CA ASP A 14 8.62 -6.09 -16.38
C ASP A 14 10.16 -6.13 -16.21
N HIS A 15 10.86 -6.82 -17.12
CA HIS A 15 12.31 -6.89 -17.11
C HIS A 15 13.01 -5.82 -17.95
N GLU A 16 12.27 -5.11 -18.80
CA GLU A 16 12.82 -4.20 -19.83
C GLU A 16 13.94 -4.85 -20.64
N SER A 17 13.86 -6.17 -20.82
CA SER A 17 14.91 -7.00 -21.39
C SER A 17 14.36 -8.31 -21.97
N VAL A 18 14.71 -8.61 -23.24
CA VAL A 18 14.44 -9.90 -23.85
C VAL A 18 15.14 -11.05 -23.10
N HIS A 19 16.37 -10.81 -22.63
CA HIS A 19 17.12 -11.80 -21.87
C HIS A 19 16.46 -12.11 -20.51
N GLY A 20 16.04 -11.07 -19.78
CA GLY A 20 15.33 -11.21 -18.51
C GLY A 20 14.03 -12.00 -18.68
N ALA A 21 13.21 -11.63 -19.67
CA ALA A 21 11.97 -12.32 -20.00
C ALA A 21 12.19 -13.79 -20.40
N ALA A 22 13.23 -14.07 -21.18
CA ALA A 22 13.56 -15.43 -21.59
C ALA A 22 13.94 -16.33 -20.41
N ARG A 23 14.68 -15.78 -19.43
CA ARG A 23 15.01 -16.49 -18.17
C ARG A 23 13.79 -16.78 -17.32
N GLU A 24 12.93 -15.79 -17.11
CA GLU A 24 11.70 -15.95 -16.32
C GLU A 24 10.79 -17.02 -16.92
N LEU A 25 10.56 -16.95 -18.23
CA LEU A 25 9.64 -17.85 -18.93
C LEU A 25 10.26 -19.22 -19.30
N VAL A 26 11.55 -19.41 -19.03
CA VAL A 26 12.29 -20.64 -19.35
C VAL A 26 12.19 -20.96 -20.87
N VAL A 27 12.38 -19.96 -21.72
CA VAL A 27 12.37 -20.08 -23.19
C VAL A 27 13.60 -19.41 -23.80
N THR A 28 13.80 -19.58 -25.12
CA THR A 28 14.90 -18.91 -25.81
C THR A 28 14.64 -17.42 -26.06
N GLN A 29 15.66 -16.60 -26.12
CA GLN A 29 15.54 -15.18 -26.49
C GLN A 29 14.94 -14.99 -27.89
N ALA A 30 15.25 -15.92 -28.81
CA ALA A 30 14.66 -15.92 -30.15
C ALA A 30 13.13 -16.09 -30.11
N ALA A 31 12.63 -16.98 -29.24
CA ALA A 31 11.19 -17.19 -29.06
C ALA A 31 10.50 -15.94 -28.48
N VAL A 32 11.11 -15.29 -27.48
CA VAL A 32 10.60 -14.04 -26.91
C VAL A 32 10.57 -12.93 -27.97
N SER A 33 11.68 -12.75 -28.73
CA SER A 33 11.76 -11.73 -29.77
C SER A 33 10.74 -11.96 -30.89
N ALA A 34 10.55 -13.20 -31.33
CA ALA A 34 9.57 -13.57 -32.34
C ALA A 34 8.14 -13.31 -31.87
N SER A 35 7.81 -13.66 -30.61
CA SER A 35 6.50 -13.42 -30.00
C SER A 35 6.20 -11.93 -29.90
N LEU A 36 7.17 -11.13 -29.42
CA LEU A 36 7.04 -9.66 -29.30
C LEU A 36 6.84 -9.02 -30.68
N ALA A 37 7.66 -9.39 -31.69
CA ALA A 37 7.54 -8.88 -33.05
C ALA A 37 6.19 -9.23 -33.68
N ALA A 38 5.71 -10.47 -33.47
CA ALA A 38 4.38 -10.88 -33.94
C ALA A 38 3.26 -10.06 -33.28
N ARG A 39 3.40 -9.73 -31.98
CA ARG A 39 2.43 -8.91 -31.26
C ARG A 39 2.40 -7.48 -31.78
N GLN A 40 3.55 -6.85 -31.96
CA GLN A 40 3.67 -5.48 -32.49
C GLN A 40 3.13 -5.39 -33.93
N ARG A 41 3.44 -6.36 -34.78
CA ARG A 41 2.89 -6.44 -36.14
C ARG A 41 1.36 -6.56 -36.15
N ALA A 42 0.81 -7.40 -35.28
CA ALA A 42 -0.65 -7.59 -35.21
C ALA A 42 -1.40 -6.34 -34.70
N LEU A 43 -0.74 -5.49 -33.92
CA LEU A 43 -1.30 -4.21 -33.45
C LEU A 43 -0.98 -3.04 -34.39
N GLY A 44 -0.01 -3.20 -35.29
CA GLY A 44 0.50 -2.09 -36.10
C GLY A 44 1.25 -1.03 -35.28
N LEU A 45 1.68 -1.34 -34.06
CA LEU A 45 2.27 -0.39 -33.12
C LEU A 45 3.57 -0.95 -32.50
N ALA A 46 4.55 -0.08 -32.26
CA ALA A 46 5.71 -0.40 -31.47
C ALA A 46 5.34 -0.32 -29.97
N LEU A 47 5.48 -1.43 -29.25
CA LEU A 47 5.21 -1.49 -27.81
C LEU A 47 6.47 -1.28 -26.98
N VAL A 48 7.64 -1.57 -27.56
CA VAL A 48 8.96 -1.34 -26.96
C VAL A 48 9.86 -0.57 -27.91
N ALA A 49 10.82 0.16 -27.35
CA ALA A 49 11.86 0.86 -28.08
C ALA A 49 13.22 0.47 -27.45
N PRO A 50 14.35 0.46 -28.23
CA PRO A 50 15.66 0.29 -27.67
C PRO A 50 16.00 1.35 -26.63
N ASP A 51 16.69 0.93 -25.56
CA ASP A 51 17.21 1.83 -24.53
C ASP A 51 18.59 1.31 -24.07
N GLY A 52 19.64 1.88 -24.62
CA GLY A 52 21.00 1.38 -24.42
C GLY A 52 21.15 -0.09 -24.79
N ARG A 53 21.49 -0.92 -23.80
CA ARG A 53 21.57 -2.40 -23.94
C ARG A 53 20.26 -3.13 -23.65
N GLY A 54 19.21 -2.40 -23.25
CA GLY A 54 17.90 -2.92 -22.88
C GLY A 54 16.79 -2.44 -23.80
N LEU A 55 15.60 -2.56 -23.30
CA LEU A 55 14.36 -2.08 -23.93
C LEU A 55 13.63 -1.19 -22.94
N ARG A 56 12.87 -0.22 -23.43
CA ARG A 56 11.88 0.53 -22.65
C ARG A 56 10.51 0.42 -23.28
N LEU A 57 9.47 0.47 -22.50
CA LEU A 57 8.13 0.56 -23.04
C LEU A 57 7.89 1.92 -23.70
N THR A 58 7.23 1.91 -24.86
CA THR A 58 6.61 3.11 -25.45
C THR A 58 5.39 3.52 -24.64
N ASP A 59 4.78 4.70 -24.91
CA ASP A 59 3.51 5.09 -24.29
C ASP A 59 2.40 4.08 -24.61
N ALA A 60 2.31 3.66 -25.86
CA ALA A 60 1.40 2.60 -26.31
C ALA A 60 1.71 1.27 -25.60
N GLY A 61 2.99 0.95 -25.38
CA GLY A 61 3.43 -0.23 -24.63
C GLY A 61 3.01 -0.21 -23.18
N ARG A 62 3.14 0.95 -22.50
CA ARG A 62 2.69 1.12 -21.10
C ARG A 62 1.18 0.95 -20.96
N GLU A 63 0.42 1.59 -21.84
CA GLU A 63 -1.03 1.46 -21.85
C GLU A 63 -1.44 0.00 -22.13
N TYR A 64 -0.87 -0.61 -23.16
CA TYR A 64 -1.15 -2.00 -23.51
C TYR A 64 -0.78 -2.95 -22.39
N ALA A 65 0.34 -2.76 -21.69
CA ALA A 65 0.73 -3.56 -20.52
C ALA A 65 -0.30 -3.48 -19.39
N GLY A 66 -0.90 -2.31 -19.16
CA GLY A 66 -1.98 -2.12 -18.21
C GLY A 66 -3.19 -3.02 -18.53
N TYR A 67 -3.63 -3.04 -19.78
CA TYR A 67 -4.72 -3.92 -20.22
C TYR A 67 -4.36 -5.40 -20.12
N VAL A 68 -3.16 -5.78 -20.56
CA VAL A 68 -2.72 -7.19 -20.54
C VAL A 68 -2.62 -7.71 -19.10
N ARG A 69 -2.12 -6.91 -18.16
CA ARG A 69 -2.10 -7.30 -16.73
C ARG A 69 -3.50 -7.54 -16.19
N ARG A 70 -4.48 -6.70 -16.54
CA ARG A 70 -5.89 -6.92 -16.15
C ARG A 70 -6.47 -8.19 -16.74
N ILE A 71 -6.22 -8.47 -18.02
CA ILE A 71 -6.69 -9.69 -18.69
C ILE A 71 -6.13 -10.92 -17.99
N ILE A 72 -4.83 -10.99 -17.73
CA ILE A 72 -4.18 -12.11 -17.04
C ILE A 72 -4.73 -12.25 -15.62
N GLY A 73 -4.82 -11.13 -14.87
CA GLY A 73 -5.36 -11.15 -13.50
C GLY A 73 -6.80 -11.64 -13.45
N LEU A 74 -7.65 -11.24 -14.41
CA LEU A 74 -9.04 -11.70 -14.49
C LEU A 74 -9.15 -13.20 -14.81
N LEU A 75 -8.26 -13.71 -15.65
CA LEU A 75 -8.20 -15.15 -15.95
C LEU A 75 -7.77 -15.96 -14.73
N ASP A 76 -6.77 -15.48 -13.99
CA ASP A 76 -6.33 -16.12 -12.75
C ASP A 76 -7.44 -16.08 -11.69
N GLU A 77 -8.13 -14.94 -11.56
CA GLU A 77 -9.30 -14.79 -10.67
C GLU A 77 -10.42 -15.76 -11.04
N ALA A 78 -10.75 -15.89 -12.32
CA ALA A 78 -11.78 -16.81 -12.78
C ALA A 78 -11.45 -18.28 -12.41
N GLY A 79 -10.16 -18.68 -12.54
CA GLY A 79 -9.69 -20.00 -12.10
C GLY A 79 -9.86 -20.21 -10.59
N LEU A 80 -9.47 -19.23 -9.79
CA LEU A 80 -9.61 -19.28 -8.34
C LEU A 80 -11.09 -19.30 -7.90
N ALA A 81 -11.93 -18.50 -8.56
CA ALA A 81 -13.37 -18.47 -8.28
C ALA A 81 -14.04 -19.82 -8.59
N ALA A 82 -13.69 -20.46 -9.70
CA ALA A 82 -14.16 -21.79 -10.04
C ALA A 82 -13.71 -22.84 -9.01
N ALA A 83 -12.43 -22.82 -8.61
CA ALA A 83 -11.90 -23.72 -7.59
C ALA A 83 -12.59 -23.51 -6.22
N ALA A 84 -12.83 -22.27 -5.80
CA ALA A 84 -13.51 -21.97 -4.55
C ALA A 84 -15.00 -22.38 -4.55
N ARG A 85 -15.62 -22.49 -5.72
CA ARG A 85 -17.00 -23.06 -5.85
C ARG A 85 -17.00 -24.57 -5.71
N ALA A 86 -15.95 -25.25 -6.21
CA ALA A 86 -15.81 -26.70 -6.09
C ALA A 86 -15.51 -27.14 -4.66
N ASP A 87 -14.74 -26.37 -3.90
CA ASP A 87 -14.43 -26.60 -2.48
C ASP A 87 -14.46 -25.26 -1.72
N PRO A 88 -15.61 -24.90 -1.12
CA PRO A 88 -15.76 -23.62 -0.42
C PRO A 88 -14.82 -23.43 0.79
N GLU A 89 -14.34 -24.49 1.44
CA GLU A 89 -13.41 -24.43 2.57
C GLU A 89 -11.97 -24.14 2.12
N ARG A 90 -11.65 -24.51 0.89
CA ARG A 90 -10.39 -24.22 0.23
C ARG A 90 -10.52 -22.95 -0.61
N GLY A 91 -9.45 -22.52 -1.16
CA GLY A 91 -9.33 -21.33 -1.99
C GLY A 91 -8.21 -20.45 -1.50
N GLU A 92 -7.88 -19.43 -2.26
CA GLU A 92 -6.83 -18.46 -1.92
C GLU A 92 -7.47 -17.10 -1.68
N LEU A 93 -7.13 -16.47 -0.56
CA LEU A 93 -7.44 -15.09 -0.22
C LEU A 93 -6.24 -14.22 -0.58
N ARG A 94 -6.40 -13.31 -1.53
CA ARG A 94 -5.35 -12.39 -1.97
C ARG A 94 -5.63 -11.00 -1.42
N ILE A 95 -4.77 -10.52 -0.54
CA ILE A 95 -4.91 -9.21 0.13
C ILE A 95 -3.74 -8.34 -0.27
N ALA A 96 -3.99 -7.07 -0.57
CA ALA A 96 -2.96 -6.06 -0.50
C ALA A 96 -3.24 -5.11 0.66
N ALA A 97 -2.18 -4.56 1.26
CA ALA A 97 -2.33 -3.55 2.28
C ALA A 97 -1.23 -2.49 2.15
N VAL A 98 -1.57 -1.24 2.46
CA VAL A 98 -0.52 -0.23 2.60
C VAL A 98 0.43 -0.62 3.71
N THR A 99 1.72 -0.32 3.55
CA THR A 99 2.81 -0.84 4.39
C THR A 99 2.47 -0.82 5.89
N THR A 100 1.96 0.30 6.41
CA THR A 100 1.62 0.40 7.84
C THR A 100 0.49 -0.55 8.24
N ALA A 101 -0.55 -0.69 7.43
CA ALA A 101 -1.64 -1.64 7.71
C ALA A 101 -1.17 -3.09 7.59
N ALA A 102 -0.31 -3.41 6.61
CA ALA A 102 0.28 -4.72 6.43
C ALA A 102 1.14 -5.16 7.62
N GLU A 103 1.83 -4.21 8.25
CA GLU A 103 2.70 -4.49 9.40
C GLU A 103 1.93 -4.55 10.73
N GLN A 104 0.92 -3.68 10.94
CA GLN A 104 0.35 -3.45 12.26
C GLN A 104 -1.08 -3.98 12.43
N VAL A 105 -1.86 -4.05 11.36
CA VAL A 105 -3.30 -4.36 11.41
C VAL A 105 -3.58 -5.75 10.86
N VAL A 106 -3.16 -5.99 9.63
CA VAL A 106 -3.52 -7.21 8.88
C VAL A 106 -3.03 -8.50 9.53
N PRO A 107 -1.81 -8.61 10.13
CA PRO A 107 -1.33 -9.86 10.73
C PRO A 107 -2.22 -10.38 11.86
N ALA A 108 -2.71 -9.50 12.74
CA ALA A 108 -3.63 -9.88 13.83
C ALA A 108 -4.96 -10.42 13.30
N ILE A 109 -5.49 -9.78 12.25
CA ILE A 109 -6.71 -10.20 11.54
C ILE A 109 -6.52 -11.58 10.92
N LEU A 110 -5.41 -11.76 10.18
CA LEU A 110 -5.10 -13.02 9.51
C LEU A 110 -4.85 -14.16 10.50
N GLY A 111 -4.26 -13.88 11.66
CA GLY A 111 -4.11 -14.85 12.74
C GLY A 111 -5.47 -15.37 13.24
N GLY A 112 -6.44 -14.49 13.43
CA GLY A 112 -7.82 -14.85 13.78
C GLY A 112 -8.54 -15.59 12.65
N PHE A 113 -8.43 -15.08 11.43
CA PHE A 113 -9.04 -15.65 10.24
C PHE A 113 -8.56 -17.08 9.97
N ARG A 114 -7.24 -17.33 9.99
CA ARG A 114 -6.67 -18.66 9.74
C ARG A 114 -7.05 -19.71 10.79
N ARG A 115 -7.25 -19.31 12.04
CA ARG A 115 -7.78 -20.24 13.06
C ARG A 115 -9.18 -20.72 12.74
N ARG A 116 -10.01 -19.87 12.13
CA ARG A 116 -11.40 -20.20 11.76
C ARG A 116 -11.50 -20.89 10.38
N HIS A 117 -10.55 -20.57 9.47
CA HIS A 117 -10.50 -21.07 8.09
C HIS A 117 -9.12 -21.64 7.77
N PRO A 118 -8.70 -22.76 8.40
CA PRO A 118 -7.34 -23.30 8.31
C PRO A 118 -6.94 -23.78 6.91
N LEU A 119 -7.92 -24.14 6.07
CA LEU A 119 -7.69 -24.66 4.71
C LEU A 119 -7.60 -23.55 3.66
N THR A 120 -7.95 -22.31 4.00
CA THR A 120 -7.85 -21.18 3.08
C THR A 120 -6.40 -20.72 2.97
N GLY A 121 -5.83 -20.73 1.76
CA GLY A 121 -4.55 -20.11 1.44
C GLY A 121 -4.65 -18.59 1.62
N VAL A 122 -3.59 -17.94 2.06
CA VAL A 122 -3.55 -16.47 2.22
C VAL A 122 -2.27 -15.94 1.62
N ARG A 123 -2.41 -14.96 0.71
CA ARG A 123 -1.33 -14.14 0.18
C ARG A 123 -1.53 -12.70 0.62
N LEU A 124 -0.51 -12.10 1.22
CA LEU A 124 -0.48 -10.70 1.60
C LEU A 124 0.62 -9.97 0.84
N GLU A 125 0.23 -8.93 0.10
CA GLU A 125 1.14 -8.01 -0.59
C GLU A 125 1.14 -6.68 0.17
N ALA A 126 2.35 -6.16 0.45
CA ALA A 126 2.52 -4.85 1.09
C ALA A 126 3.06 -3.85 0.06
N GLY A 127 2.55 -2.62 0.10
CA GLY A 127 3.02 -1.58 -0.81
C GLY A 127 2.58 -0.18 -0.40
N ASN A 128 2.94 0.83 -1.20
CA ASN A 128 2.38 2.16 -1.05
C ASN A 128 0.96 2.22 -1.65
N ARG A 129 0.29 3.37 -1.53
CA ARG A 129 -1.08 3.56 -2.03
C ARG A 129 -1.23 3.20 -3.52
N ASP A 130 -0.30 3.66 -4.37
CA ASP A 130 -0.38 3.45 -5.82
C ASP A 130 -0.19 1.98 -6.19
N GLN A 131 0.73 1.31 -5.49
CA GLN A 131 1.00 -0.11 -5.67
C GLN A 131 -0.22 -0.97 -5.31
N VAL A 132 -0.81 -0.78 -4.12
CA VAL A 132 -1.97 -1.59 -3.69
C VAL A 132 -3.19 -1.31 -4.54
N ARG A 133 -3.40 -0.06 -4.98
CA ARG A 133 -4.43 0.31 -5.95
C ARG A 133 -4.21 -0.45 -7.27
N SER A 134 -3.00 -0.40 -7.80
CA SER A 134 -2.64 -1.07 -9.05
C SER A 134 -2.88 -2.59 -8.99
N LEU A 135 -2.60 -3.24 -7.85
CA LEU A 135 -2.85 -4.66 -7.66
C LEU A 135 -4.35 -4.99 -7.74
N LEU A 136 -5.21 -4.17 -7.11
CA LEU A 136 -6.65 -4.36 -7.17
C LEU A 136 -7.22 -4.13 -8.58
N ASP A 137 -6.80 -3.04 -9.23
CA ASP A 137 -7.24 -2.67 -10.59
C ASP A 137 -6.82 -3.72 -11.64
N ARG A 138 -5.76 -4.48 -11.35
CA ARG A 138 -5.24 -5.56 -12.21
C ARG A 138 -5.74 -6.96 -11.84
N HIS A 139 -6.72 -7.07 -10.95
CA HIS A 139 -7.27 -8.36 -10.49
C HIS A 139 -6.22 -9.29 -9.82
N GLN A 140 -5.12 -8.74 -9.34
CA GLN A 140 -4.06 -9.51 -8.66
C GLN A 140 -4.37 -9.76 -7.18
N VAL A 141 -5.25 -8.94 -6.59
CA VAL A 141 -5.76 -9.11 -5.23
C VAL A 141 -7.28 -8.97 -5.19
N ASP A 142 -7.89 -9.52 -4.15
CA ASP A 142 -9.33 -9.53 -3.96
C ASP A 142 -9.80 -8.34 -3.12
N VAL A 143 -9.00 -7.95 -2.13
CA VAL A 143 -9.28 -6.84 -1.22
C VAL A 143 -8.01 -6.03 -0.94
N VAL A 144 -8.22 -4.76 -0.60
CA VAL A 144 -7.16 -3.84 -0.15
C VAL A 144 -7.51 -3.29 1.22
N VAL A 145 -6.52 -3.23 2.11
CA VAL A 145 -6.58 -2.47 3.37
C VAL A 145 -5.69 -1.23 3.22
N GLY A 146 -6.31 -0.05 3.25
CA GLY A 146 -5.60 1.21 3.02
C GLY A 146 -6.30 2.41 3.64
N GLY A 147 -5.84 3.61 3.31
CA GLY A 147 -6.54 4.85 3.64
C GLY A 147 -7.80 5.04 2.80
N ARG A 148 -8.50 6.17 3.00
CA ARG A 148 -9.71 6.50 2.24
C ARG A 148 -9.46 6.36 0.73
N PRO A 149 -10.35 5.68 -0.01
CA PRO A 149 -10.29 5.63 -1.47
C PRO A 149 -10.35 7.04 -2.06
N GLU A 150 -9.59 7.26 -3.13
CA GLU A 150 -9.62 8.54 -3.85
C GLU A 150 -10.94 8.67 -4.64
N PRO A 151 -11.44 9.91 -4.80
CA PRO A 151 -12.58 10.15 -5.68
C PRO A 151 -12.32 9.59 -7.09
N GLY A 152 -13.32 8.89 -7.65
CA GLY A 152 -13.22 8.26 -8.96
C GLY A 152 -12.52 6.89 -8.97
N TRP A 153 -12.05 6.37 -7.86
CA TRP A 153 -11.63 4.97 -7.77
C TRP A 153 -12.86 4.07 -7.61
N GLU A 154 -13.14 3.28 -8.64
CA GLU A 154 -14.34 2.43 -8.74
C GLU A 154 -14.28 1.20 -7.82
N VAL A 155 -14.36 1.44 -6.50
CA VAL A 155 -14.34 0.41 -5.46
C VAL A 155 -15.55 0.50 -4.55
N ALA A 156 -15.85 -0.61 -3.86
CA ALA A 156 -16.80 -0.67 -2.76
C ALA A 156 -16.03 -0.69 -1.43
N VAL A 157 -16.48 0.13 -0.48
CA VAL A 157 -16.00 0.11 0.91
C VAL A 157 -16.81 -0.90 1.69
N HIS A 158 -16.19 -1.95 2.19
CA HIS A 158 -16.84 -3.03 2.93
C HIS A 158 -16.79 -2.84 4.44
N ALA A 159 -15.67 -2.30 4.94
CA ALA A 159 -15.49 -2.10 6.37
C ALA A 159 -14.50 -0.96 6.65
N VAL A 160 -14.60 -0.37 7.83
CA VAL A 160 -13.79 0.79 8.25
C VAL A 160 -13.30 0.57 9.68
N ARG A 161 -12.05 0.95 9.95
CA ARG A 161 -11.43 0.91 11.27
C ARG A 161 -10.85 2.28 11.61
N PRO A 162 -11.19 2.87 12.78
CA PRO A 162 -10.56 4.09 13.26
C PRO A 162 -9.04 3.94 13.36
N HIS A 163 -8.32 4.98 13.00
CA HIS A 163 -6.87 5.03 13.01
C HIS A 163 -6.40 6.46 13.28
N GLU A 164 -5.30 6.61 13.99
CA GLU A 164 -4.73 7.89 14.36
C GLU A 164 -3.26 8.00 13.95
N LEU A 165 -2.88 9.19 13.51
CA LEU A 165 -1.47 9.57 13.35
C LEU A 165 -1.10 10.55 14.45
N VAL A 166 0.07 10.32 15.07
CA VAL A 166 0.63 11.11 16.16
C VAL A 166 2.03 11.57 15.82
N VAL A 167 2.44 12.72 16.34
CA VAL A 167 3.81 13.19 16.24
C VAL A 167 4.60 12.63 17.42
N VAL A 168 5.72 11.96 17.12
CA VAL A 168 6.58 11.34 18.13
C VAL A 168 8.04 11.73 17.94
N ALA A 169 8.80 11.62 19.02
CA ALA A 169 10.25 11.78 19.06
C ALA A 169 10.86 11.00 20.22
N ALA A 170 12.19 10.99 20.33
CA ALA A 170 12.88 10.56 21.54
C ALA A 170 12.43 11.39 22.76
N PRO A 171 12.40 10.80 23.97
CA PRO A 171 11.92 11.48 25.18
C PRO A 171 12.60 12.82 25.46
N ASP A 172 13.91 12.94 25.24
CA ASP A 172 14.65 14.18 25.46
C ASP A 172 14.19 15.31 24.53
N LEU A 173 13.88 15.00 23.26
CA LEU A 173 13.29 15.96 22.32
C LEU A 173 11.88 16.37 22.75
N ALA A 174 11.07 15.42 23.21
CA ALA A 174 9.72 15.70 23.68
C ALA A 174 9.71 16.60 24.93
N VAL A 175 10.66 16.40 25.85
CA VAL A 175 10.87 17.33 26.98
C VAL A 175 11.25 18.72 26.49
N GLY A 176 12.06 18.84 25.43
CA GLY A 176 12.37 20.11 24.79
C GLY A 176 11.11 20.79 24.23
N ALA A 177 10.26 20.06 23.53
CA ALA A 177 8.98 20.54 23.01
C ALA A 177 8.07 21.07 24.14
N ALA A 178 7.92 20.29 25.22
CA ALA A 178 7.09 20.66 26.37
C ALA A 178 7.59 21.96 27.07
N ARG A 179 8.91 22.13 27.19
CA ARG A 179 9.51 23.34 27.76
C ARG A 179 9.21 24.60 26.93
N GLU A 180 9.33 24.48 25.60
CA GLU A 180 9.05 25.60 24.69
C GLU A 180 7.55 25.92 24.66
N ALA A 181 6.69 24.91 24.66
CA ALA A 181 5.24 25.11 24.79
C ALA A 181 4.88 25.83 26.10
N SER A 182 5.53 25.49 27.21
CA SER A 182 5.29 26.17 28.53
C SER A 182 5.80 27.61 28.60
N ARG A 183 6.77 27.98 27.76
CA ARG A 183 7.36 29.34 27.74
C ARG A 183 6.67 30.28 26.76
N GLY A 184 6.14 29.77 25.67
CA GLY A 184 5.64 30.57 24.55
C GLY A 184 4.30 30.13 23.99
N ASP A 185 3.54 29.31 24.71
CA ASP A 185 2.27 28.73 24.25
C ASP A 185 2.43 27.96 22.91
N ALA A 186 1.40 27.98 22.08
CA ALA A 186 1.42 27.31 20.76
C ALA A 186 2.53 27.88 19.83
N ALA A 187 2.82 29.18 19.90
CA ALA A 187 3.85 29.81 19.07
C ALA A 187 5.27 29.29 19.40
N GLY A 188 5.55 29.10 20.70
CA GLY A 188 6.82 28.50 21.15
C GLY A 188 7.03 27.09 20.66
N LEU A 189 5.99 26.26 20.73
CA LEU A 189 6.01 24.90 20.19
C LEU A 189 6.21 24.89 18.67
N LEU A 190 5.49 25.74 17.92
CA LEU A 190 5.63 25.82 16.46
C LEU A 190 7.03 26.26 16.05
N ALA A 191 7.60 27.27 16.72
CA ALA A 191 8.97 27.72 16.48
C ALA A 191 9.98 26.61 16.81
N TRP A 192 9.74 25.79 17.83
CA TRP A 192 10.57 24.63 18.14
C TRP A 192 10.45 23.56 17.05
N LEU A 193 9.24 23.19 16.62
CA LEU A 193 8.98 22.21 15.56
C LEU A 193 9.63 22.62 14.23
N ALA A 194 9.62 23.90 13.88
CA ALA A 194 10.27 24.44 12.68
C ALA A 194 11.79 24.28 12.68
N ARG A 195 12.42 24.17 13.86
CA ARG A 195 13.87 23.96 14.01
C ARG A 195 14.26 22.49 14.08
N GLN A 196 13.28 21.56 14.22
CA GLN A 196 13.57 20.13 14.27
C GLN A 196 13.77 19.56 12.87
N THR A 197 14.54 18.46 12.77
CA THR A 197 14.54 17.62 11.58
C THR A 197 13.27 16.78 11.56
N TRP A 198 12.51 16.84 10.47
CA TRP A 198 11.35 15.98 10.27
C TRP A 198 11.72 14.75 9.44
N LEU A 199 11.44 13.59 10.00
CA LEU A 199 11.66 12.30 9.35
C LEU A 199 10.44 11.99 8.48
N LEU A 200 10.64 11.93 7.17
CA LEU A 200 9.57 11.75 6.19
C LEU A 200 9.70 10.40 5.50
N ARG A 201 8.57 9.78 5.19
CA ARG A 201 8.49 8.60 4.34
C ARG A 201 8.81 8.94 2.87
N GLU A 202 8.98 7.90 2.08
CA GLU A 202 9.19 7.97 0.63
C GLU A 202 7.99 8.60 -0.11
N PRO A 203 8.18 9.12 -1.34
CA PRO A 203 7.08 9.54 -2.21
C PRO A 203 6.06 8.40 -2.43
N GLY A 204 4.77 8.75 -2.52
CA GLY A 204 3.67 7.78 -2.62
C GLY A 204 3.19 7.22 -1.28
N SER A 205 3.86 7.51 -0.16
CA SER A 205 3.39 7.17 1.18
C SER A 205 2.24 8.09 1.60
N GLY A 206 1.13 7.50 2.08
CA GLY A 206 0.01 8.24 2.65
C GLY A 206 0.39 9.02 3.91
N THR A 207 1.29 8.47 4.74
CA THR A 207 1.82 9.17 5.93
C THR A 207 2.63 10.40 5.54
N ARG A 208 3.45 10.32 4.47
CA ARG A 208 4.16 11.49 3.94
C ARG A 208 3.20 12.59 3.50
N ALA A 209 2.15 12.23 2.77
CA ALA A 209 1.13 13.21 2.35
C ALA A 209 0.45 13.87 3.56
N SER A 210 0.13 13.10 4.61
CA SER A 210 -0.42 13.63 5.85
C SER A 210 0.56 14.54 6.59
N THR A 211 1.85 14.19 6.62
CA THR A 211 2.89 15.04 7.22
C THR A 211 3.01 16.36 6.46
N ALA A 212 3.03 16.33 5.13
CA ALA A 212 3.12 17.53 4.31
C ALA A 212 1.90 18.44 4.53
N ALA A 213 0.70 17.86 4.62
CA ALA A 213 -0.52 18.63 4.93
C ALA A 213 -0.46 19.28 6.33
N LEU A 214 -0.04 18.52 7.35
CA LEU A 214 0.13 19.04 8.70
C LEU A 214 1.15 20.19 8.76
N LEU A 215 2.32 20.05 8.13
CA LEU A 215 3.33 21.09 8.09
C LEU A 215 2.84 22.36 7.38
N ALA A 216 2.07 22.21 6.30
CA ALA A 216 1.45 23.32 5.60
C ALA A 216 0.39 24.03 6.46
N GLU A 217 -0.45 23.27 7.18
CA GLU A 217 -1.46 23.80 8.08
C GLU A 217 -0.84 24.56 9.27
N LEU A 218 0.32 24.10 9.76
CA LEU A 218 1.08 24.75 10.81
C LEU A 218 1.93 25.93 10.31
N ASP A 219 1.98 26.17 9.00
CA ASP A 219 2.81 27.19 8.33
C ASP A 219 4.31 27.10 8.71
N ILE A 220 4.84 25.88 8.74
CA ILE A 220 6.27 25.61 9.02
C ILE A 220 6.93 24.83 7.88
N ALA A 221 8.20 25.15 7.62
CA ALA A 221 9.02 24.49 6.58
C ALA A 221 10.35 23.99 7.19
N PRO A 222 10.33 22.95 8.01
CA PRO A 222 11.51 22.42 8.69
C PRO A 222 12.43 21.65 7.73
N LEU A 223 13.68 21.39 8.20
CA LEU A 223 14.57 20.45 7.53
C LEU A 223 13.94 19.07 7.51
N ALA A 224 13.97 18.41 6.34
CA ALA A 224 13.42 17.07 6.16
C ALA A 224 14.51 16.04 5.85
N LEU A 225 14.43 14.88 6.51
CA LEU A 225 15.23 13.70 6.22
C LEU A 225 14.30 12.59 5.69
N MET A 226 14.55 12.11 4.48
CA MET A 226 13.75 11.05 3.87
C MET A 226 14.24 9.67 4.31
N VAL A 227 13.30 8.85 4.82
CA VAL A 227 13.55 7.49 5.33
C VAL A 227 12.51 6.52 4.75
N GLY A 228 12.96 5.55 3.97
CA GLY A 228 12.12 4.71 3.10
C GLY A 228 11.33 3.58 3.80
N SER A 229 11.35 3.45 5.14
CA SER A 229 10.58 2.41 5.82
C SER A 229 10.06 2.85 7.19
N ASN A 230 8.93 2.27 7.64
CA ASN A 230 8.37 2.52 8.97
C ASN A 230 9.34 2.13 10.10
N GLY A 231 10.02 0.99 9.96
CA GLY A 231 10.98 0.53 10.96
C GLY A 231 12.16 1.49 11.11
N ALA A 232 12.74 1.93 9.98
CA ALA A 232 13.85 2.88 9.99
C ALA A 232 13.42 4.25 10.52
N ILE A 233 12.21 4.75 10.22
CA ILE A 233 11.69 6.00 10.79
C ILE A 233 11.55 5.90 12.32
N ARG A 234 10.96 4.83 12.84
CA ARG A 234 10.81 4.63 14.28
C ARG A 234 12.16 4.60 14.98
N GLU A 235 13.11 3.85 14.41
CA GLU A 235 14.46 3.78 14.96
C GLU A 235 15.19 5.11 14.89
N SER A 236 15.06 5.85 13.78
CA SER A 236 15.63 7.19 13.64
C SER A 236 15.06 8.18 14.68
N ALA A 237 13.75 8.12 14.93
CA ALA A 237 13.11 8.93 15.96
C ALA A 237 13.59 8.52 17.37
N ARG A 238 13.73 7.21 17.64
CA ARG A 238 14.20 6.67 18.91
C ARG A 238 15.62 7.13 19.28
N VAL A 239 16.52 7.20 18.30
CA VAL A 239 17.89 7.68 18.52
C VAL A 239 18.02 9.21 18.47
N GLY A 240 16.91 9.94 18.40
CA GLY A 240 16.89 11.39 18.49
C GLY A 240 17.26 12.13 17.19
N LEU A 241 17.20 11.49 16.03
CA LEU A 241 17.51 12.15 14.74
C LEU A 241 16.47 13.21 14.35
N GLY A 242 15.28 13.18 14.95
CA GLY A 242 14.24 14.15 14.68
C GLY A 242 12.86 13.74 15.14
N VAL A 243 11.85 14.46 14.65
CA VAL A 243 10.44 14.22 14.92
C VAL A 243 9.75 13.59 13.70
N THR A 244 8.68 12.85 13.91
CA THR A 244 7.94 12.21 12.81
C THR A 244 6.47 12.07 13.12
N LEU A 245 5.62 12.17 12.08
CA LEU A 245 4.22 11.79 12.14
C LEU A 245 4.11 10.31 11.76
N VAL A 246 3.54 9.51 12.63
CA VAL A 246 3.39 8.05 12.43
C VAL A 246 2.05 7.53 12.95
N SER A 247 1.68 6.33 12.51
CA SER A 247 0.57 5.59 13.09
C SER A 247 0.78 5.34 14.58
N ARG A 248 -0.21 5.66 15.41
CA ARG A 248 -0.19 5.33 16.84
C ARG A 248 -0.05 3.83 17.06
N ASP A 249 -0.74 3.01 16.24
CA ASP A 249 -0.61 1.55 16.30
C ASP A 249 0.83 1.07 16.05
N ALA A 250 1.58 1.78 15.19
CA ALA A 250 2.95 1.40 14.83
C ALA A 250 3.98 1.70 15.93
N VAL A 251 3.67 2.59 16.86
CA VAL A 251 4.56 3.02 17.95
C VAL A 251 3.98 2.73 19.34
N ALA A 252 2.91 1.94 19.40
CA ALA A 252 2.20 1.67 20.66
C ALA A 252 3.11 1.05 21.73
N ALA A 253 3.98 0.12 21.35
CA ALA A 253 4.93 -0.51 22.27
C ALA A 253 6.02 0.47 22.74
N GLU A 254 6.57 1.27 21.83
CA GLU A 254 7.58 2.28 22.13
C GLU A 254 7.04 3.40 23.02
N LEU A 255 5.79 3.83 22.81
CA LEU A 255 5.12 4.78 23.70
C LEU A 255 4.87 4.20 25.09
N ALA A 256 4.34 2.97 25.16
CA ALA A 256 4.10 2.29 26.43
C ALA A 256 5.40 2.03 27.22
N GLY A 257 6.49 1.73 26.51
CA GLY A 257 7.83 1.53 27.08
C GLY A 257 8.60 2.82 27.37
N GLY A 258 8.05 4.00 27.04
CA GLY A 258 8.74 5.28 27.21
C GLY A 258 9.99 5.47 26.35
N VAL A 259 10.12 4.66 25.27
CA VAL A 259 11.24 4.71 24.33
C VAL A 259 11.04 5.81 23.28
N LEU A 260 9.77 6.09 22.95
CA LEU A 260 9.31 7.26 22.22
C LEU A 260 8.32 8.02 23.09
N ALA A 261 8.20 9.31 22.87
CA ALA A 261 7.20 10.16 23.49
C ALA A 261 6.39 10.92 22.43
N GLU A 262 5.10 11.07 22.69
CA GLU A 262 4.19 11.86 21.86
C GLU A 262 4.38 13.35 22.13
N ILE A 263 4.39 14.13 21.07
CA ILE A 263 4.42 15.58 21.13
C ILE A 263 3.00 16.08 20.78
N PRO A 264 2.31 16.79 21.68
CA PRO A 264 0.97 17.31 21.44
C PRO A 264 1.03 18.52 20.47
N VAL A 265 1.08 18.21 19.18
CA VAL A 265 1.09 19.23 18.11
C VAL A 265 -0.34 19.66 17.81
N PRO A 266 -0.63 20.97 17.60
CA PRO A 266 -1.95 21.41 17.15
C PRO A 266 -2.43 20.63 15.93
N GLY A 267 -3.71 20.22 15.92
CA GLY A 267 -4.28 19.38 14.86
C GLY A 267 -3.98 17.89 14.98
N THR A 268 -3.21 17.45 15.99
CA THR A 268 -3.01 16.01 16.25
C THR A 268 -3.70 15.55 17.53
N PRO A 269 -4.07 14.24 17.65
CA PRO A 269 -3.90 13.18 16.64
C PRO A 269 -4.72 13.44 15.37
N LEU A 270 -4.13 13.13 14.20
CA LEU A 270 -4.87 13.17 12.95
C LEU A 270 -5.70 11.88 12.84
N HIS A 271 -7.03 12.04 12.81
CA HIS A 271 -7.94 10.91 12.61
C HIS A 271 -7.95 10.50 11.14
N ARG A 272 -7.53 9.28 10.88
CA ARG A 272 -7.47 8.66 9.56
C ARG A 272 -7.97 7.24 9.68
N ASP A 273 -9.01 6.90 8.94
CA ASP A 273 -9.55 5.55 9.00
C ASP A 273 -8.81 4.59 8.07
N TRP A 274 -8.73 3.32 8.46
CA TRP A 274 -8.41 2.22 7.55
C TRP A 274 -9.68 1.74 6.88
N TYR A 275 -9.60 1.53 5.59
CA TYR A 275 -10.69 1.06 4.74
C TYR A 275 -10.35 -0.32 4.19
N LEU A 276 -11.28 -1.27 4.34
CA LEU A 276 -11.27 -2.52 3.61
C LEU A 276 -12.09 -2.33 2.34
N VAL A 277 -11.43 -2.30 1.21
CA VAL A 277 -12.07 -2.05 -0.09
C VAL A 277 -11.87 -3.20 -1.05
N ALA A 278 -12.80 -3.36 -1.97
CA ALA A 278 -12.73 -4.29 -3.10
C ALA A 278 -13.33 -3.64 -4.34
N ARG A 279 -13.18 -4.28 -5.50
CA ARG A 279 -13.93 -3.90 -6.70
C ARG A 279 -15.44 -3.99 -6.44
N ARG A 280 -16.25 -3.26 -7.18
CA ARG A 280 -17.72 -3.24 -7.03
C ARG A 280 -18.42 -4.56 -7.41
N GLU A 281 -17.68 -5.53 -7.89
CA GLU A 281 -18.14 -6.88 -8.19
C GLU A 281 -18.41 -7.67 -6.89
N PRO A 282 -19.20 -8.76 -6.94
CA PRO A 282 -19.36 -9.64 -5.80
C PRO A 282 -18.02 -10.19 -5.32
N LEU A 283 -17.80 -10.15 -4.00
CA LEU A 283 -16.56 -10.67 -3.40
C LEU A 283 -16.40 -12.18 -3.68
N PRO A 284 -15.21 -12.64 -4.04
CA PRO A 284 -14.87 -14.06 -4.01
C PRO A 284 -15.12 -14.67 -2.62
N PRO A 285 -15.50 -15.96 -2.51
CA PRO A 285 -15.86 -16.57 -1.23
C PRO A 285 -14.80 -16.38 -0.11
N PRO A 286 -13.49 -16.52 -0.35
CA PRO A 286 -12.48 -16.25 0.69
C PRO A 286 -12.49 -14.79 1.18
N ALA A 287 -12.66 -13.82 0.27
CA ALA A 287 -12.72 -12.40 0.60
C ALA A 287 -14.01 -12.04 1.36
N ALA A 288 -15.14 -12.63 0.98
CA ALA A 288 -16.40 -12.47 1.72
C ALA A 288 -16.29 -13.02 3.16
N ARG A 289 -15.61 -14.17 3.35
CA ARG A 289 -15.34 -14.73 4.68
C ARG A 289 -14.43 -13.82 5.51
N LEU A 290 -13.38 -13.22 4.90
CA LEU A 290 -12.54 -12.25 5.60
C LEU A 290 -13.37 -11.04 6.04
N THR A 291 -14.18 -10.47 5.15
CA THR A 291 -15.05 -9.33 5.46
C THR A 291 -15.98 -9.66 6.62
N GLY A 292 -16.64 -10.83 6.58
CA GLY A 292 -17.46 -11.30 7.70
C GLY A 292 -16.67 -11.48 8.99
N HIS A 293 -15.42 -11.99 8.91
CA HIS A 293 -14.55 -12.17 10.06
C HIS A 293 -14.20 -10.83 10.74
N VAL A 294 -13.78 -9.83 9.98
CA VAL A 294 -13.37 -8.53 10.55
C VAL A 294 -14.54 -7.78 11.18
N LEU A 295 -15.74 -7.92 10.62
CA LEU A 295 -16.96 -7.36 11.18
C LEU A 295 -17.40 -8.09 12.46
N HIS A 296 -17.39 -9.43 12.44
CA HIS A 296 -17.77 -10.25 13.59
C HIS A 296 -16.84 -10.05 14.79
N THR A 297 -15.54 -9.90 14.57
CA THR A 297 -14.55 -9.69 15.63
C THR A 297 -14.48 -8.26 16.13
N GLY A 298 -15.18 -7.32 15.48
CA GLY A 298 -15.08 -5.89 15.78
C GLY A 298 -13.74 -5.27 15.40
N ALA A 299 -12.90 -6.00 14.65
CA ALA A 299 -11.64 -5.46 14.13
C ALA A 299 -11.87 -4.28 13.17
N PHE A 300 -12.99 -4.32 12.45
CA PHE A 300 -13.54 -3.24 11.64
C PHE A 300 -15.04 -3.13 11.92
N ARG A 301 -15.61 -1.93 11.73
CA ARG A 301 -17.06 -1.72 11.66
C ARG A 301 -17.57 -1.78 10.22
N ALA A 302 -18.83 -2.04 10.02
CA ALA A 302 -19.45 -1.93 8.70
C ALA A 302 -19.30 -0.48 8.16
N SER A 303 -19.11 -0.33 6.84
CA SER A 303 -19.15 0.97 6.22
C SER A 303 -20.55 1.57 6.23
N ASN A 304 -20.65 2.88 6.32
CA ASN A 304 -21.88 3.65 6.17
C ASN A 304 -21.84 4.49 4.88
N GLN A 305 -22.91 5.25 4.59
CA GLN A 305 -22.99 6.07 3.38
C GLN A 305 -21.94 7.21 3.34
N GLU A 306 -21.45 7.66 4.49
CA GLU A 306 -20.43 8.73 4.57
C GLU A 306 -19.03 8.19 4.24
N ASP A 307 -18.77 6.92 4.55
CA ASP A 307 -17.50 6.26 4.25
C ASP A 307 -17.31 6.02 2.75
N ALA A 308 -18.39 5.97 1.99
CA ALA A 308 -18.40 5.69 0.55
C ALA A 308 -18.34 6.96 -0.33
N ARG A 309 -18.42 8.16 0.27
CA ARG A 309 -18.28 9.47 -0.37
C ARG A 309 -16.86 10.00 -0.23
#